data_614724fe99e95bf4143427d9fc772788
#
_entry.id   614724fe99e95bf4143427d9fc772788
#
_cell.length_a   1.000
_cell.length_b   1.000
_cell.length_c   1.000
_cell.angle_alpha   90.00
_cell.angle_beta   90.00
_cell.angle_gamma   90.00
#
_symmetry.space_group_name_H-M   'P 1'
#
loop_
_entity.id
_entity.type
_entity.pdbx_description
1 polymer ?
#
loop_
_entity_poly.entity_id
_entity_poly.type
_entity_poly.pdbx_seq_one_letter_code
_entity_poly.pdbx_strand_id
1 'polypeptide(L)'
;MLALAPDAPARRTASSLASGRAWTLTGAVDGGALWGECRGSAATPYRTVVDLSGAGVSGPGVPGPGVSGLAYRCSCPSRKFPCKHALALMLLWSDGTVGTNGGPPDWAASWLAARSAKASDPKEPKAPADPAAALRRAEQREARVASGLTELDRWLCDQARQGLAASQRYGYRHWDDIAARMIDAQAPGLAERLRALAAIPYSGPGWDGRLLEEYALLRLLAAAGREQAGLPPPLRDTVRSRVGFTVRQADVLASATPVRDQWHVLARRDLDRDRIRTRRVWLRGRHTGRTALVLSFAALGESLDDSLTVGTQTDAELAFYPAAVPLRALVATRHDTSPGGVPPGATVAGLLAGYAAALGQDPWLDTWPAVLAATPARAPVPCLYDAAGDALPVHPGAGDCWPLFALSGGHPLTVAGEWTPRGLWPLTAWDQGGMVVPL
;
A
#
# COMPACT_ATOMS: atom_id res chain seq x y z
N MET A 1 -11.56 21.30 -8.06
CA MET A 1 -12.08 20.65 -9.28
C MET A 1 -11.00 20.46 -10.36
N LEU A 2 -10.30 21.48 -10.83
CA LEU A 2 -9.26 21.33 -11.87
C LEU A 2 -8.05 20.48 -11.45
N ALA A 3 -7.76 20.37 -10.17
CA ALA A 3 -6.73 19.47 -9.64
C ALA A 3 -7.03 17.98 -9.85
N LEU A 4 -8.30 17.63 -10.08
CA LEU A 4 -8.73 16.26 -10.39
C LEU A 4 -8.47 15.86 -11.85
N ALA A 5 -8.03 16.80 -12.71
CA ALA A 5 -7.80 16.50 -14.12
C ALA A 5 -6.60 15.56 -14.29
N PRO A 6 -6.73 14.45 -15.04
CA PRO A 6 -5.65 13.48 -15.22
C PRO A 6 -4.46 14.05 -16.02
N ASP A 7 -4.68 15.09 -16.82
CA ASP A 7 -3.64 15.77 -17.60
C ASP A 7 -4.04 17.19 -18.04
N ALA A 8 -3.07 17.94 -18.55
CA ALA A 8 -3.28 19.31 -19.03
C ALA A 8 -4.26 19.42 -20.22
N PRO A 9 -4.28 18.51 -21.21
CA PRO A 9 -5.29 18.51 -22.27
C PRO A 9 -6.72 18.30 -21.74
N ALA A 10 -6.92 17.35 -20.78
CA ALA A 10 -8.22 17.12 -20.17
C ALA A 10 -8.70 18.37 -19.41
N ARG A 11 -7.79 19.04 -18.69
CA ARG A 11 -8.06 20.29 -17.97
C ARG A 11 -8.54 21.40 -18.94
N ARG A 12 -7.78 21.68 -20.02
CA ARG A 12 -8.15 22.71 -21.00
C ARG A 12 -9.50 22.45 -21.64
N THR A 13 -9.74 21.20 -22.05
CA THR A 13 -11.01 20.84 -22.72
C THR A 13 -12.18 20.90 -21.72
N ALA A 14 -11.99 20.49 -20.46
CA ALA A 14 -13.02 20.62 -19.44
C ALA A 14 -13.39 22.09 -19.19
N SER A 15 -12.39 22.97 -19.07
CA SER A 15 -12.64 24.42 -18.91
C SER A 15 -13.39 25.02 -20.11
N SER A 16 -13.11 24.59 -21.34
CA SER A 16 -13.86 25.01 -22.52
C SER A 16 -15.31 24.52 -22.50
N LEU A 17 -15.56 23.28 -22.10
CA LEU A 17 -16.90 22.69 -21.97
C LEU A 17 -17.70 23.28 -20.79
N ALA A 18 -17.05 23.84 -19.79
CA ALA A 18 -17.68 24.55 -18.69
C ALA A 18 -18.32 25.88 -19.07
N SER A 19 -18.19 26.33 -20.33
CA SER A 19 -18.98 27.45 -20.85
C SER A 19 -20.49 27.22 -20.94
N GLY A 20 -20.95 25.99 -20.68
CA GLY A 20 -22.37 25.59 -20.67
C GLY A 20 -23.00 25.35 -22.05
N ARG A 21 -22.47 25.95 -23.13
CA ARG A 21 -23.06 25.92 -24.48
C ARG A 21 -23.18 24.52 -25.12
N ALA A 22 -22.33 23.59 -24.68
CA ALA A 22 -22.34 22.21 -25.16
C ALA A 22 -23.31 21.31 -24.43
N TRP A 23 -23.93 21.78 -23.34
CA TRP A 23 -24.80 21.00 -22.51
C TRP A 23 -26.26 21.21 -22.89
N THR A 24 -26.96 20.12 -23.15
CA THR A 24 -28.40 20.12 -23.48
C THR A 24 -29.27 19.90 -22.24
N LEU A 25 -28.70 19.29 -21.20
CA LEU A 25 -29.31 19.05 -19.91
C LEU A 25 -28.23 19.15 -18.83
N THR A 26 -28.53 19.84 -17.73
CA THR A 26 -27.75 19.79 -16.48
C THR A 26 -28.71 19.84 -15.31
N GLY A 27 -28.37 19.16 -14.22
CA GLY A 27 -29.14 19.20 -12.99
C GLY A 27 -28.33 18.67 -11.81
N ALA A 28 -28.78 19.03 -10.62
CA ALA A 28 -28.18 18.61 -9.34
C ALA A 28 -29.25 18.36 -8.28
N VAL A 29 -28.91 17.49 -7.32
CA VAL A 29 -29.61 17.41 -6.03
C VAL A 29 -28.66 17.94 -4.97
N ASP A 30 -29.17 18.78 -4.06
CA ASP A 30 -28.37 19.39 -3.00
C ASP A 30 -27.62 18.33 -2.19
N GLY A 31 -26.26 18.44 -2.19
CA GLY A 31 -25.36 17.55 -1.47
C GLY A 31 -25.27 16.12 -2.00
N GLY A 32 -25.98 15.75 -3.07
CA GLY A 32 -26.11 14.36 -3.47
C GLY A 32 -25.51 14.00 -4.82
N ALA A 33 -25.97 14.58 -5.92
CA ALA A 33 -25.55 14.15 -7.25
C ALA A 33 -25.68 15.25 -8.30
N LEU A 34 -24.83 15.15 -9.35
CA LEU A 34 -24.87 15.99 -10.55
C LEU A 34 -25.12 15.08 -11.75
N TRP A 35 -25.86 15.60 -12.75
CA TRP A 35 -26.03 14.92 -14.04
C TRP A 35 -26.08 15.92 -15.18
N GLY A 36 -25.74 15.44 -16.37
CA GLY A 36 -25.83 16.27 -17.56
C GLY A 36 -25.65 15.49 -18.85
N GLU A 37 -26.19 16.05 -19.92
CA GLU A 37 -26.03 15.58 -21.30
C GLU A 37 -25.21 16.62 -22.08
N CYS A 38 -24.03 16.20 -22.56
CA CYS A 38 -23.11 17.04 -23.29
C CYS A 38 -23.09 16.65 -24.79
N ARG A 39 -23.30 17.58 -25.69
CA ARG A 39 -23.11 17.39 -27.15
C ARG A 39 -21.64 17.09 -27.43
N GLY A 40 -21.39 16.04 -28.20
CA GLY A 40 -20.06 15.64 -28.64
C GLY A 40 -20.04 15.36 -30.13
N SER A 41 -19.05 14.62 -30.61
CA SER A 41 -18.94 14.18 -32.00
C SER A 41 -19.90 13.05 -32.38
N ALA A 42 -20.59 12.45 -31.42
CA ALA A 42 -21.58 11.41 -31.66
C ALA A 42 -22.97 11.99 -31.90
N ALA A 43 -23.83 11.22 -32.58
CA ALA A 43 -25.22 11.63 -32.86
C ALA A 43 -26.06 11.78 -31.57
N THR A 44 -25.70 11.01 -30.51
CA THR A 44 -26.36 11.11 -29.22
C THR A 44 -25.46 11.86 -28.24
N PRO A 45 -26.02 12.75 -27.37
CA PRO A 45 -25.24 13.40 -26.31
C PRO A 45 -24.59 12.43 -25.34
N TYR A 46 -23.43 12.80 -24.81
CA TYR A 46 -22.76 12.03 -23.76
C TYR A 46 -23.44 12.28 -22.41
N ARG A 47 -23.92 11.22 -21.79
CA ARG A 47 -24.56 11.23 -20.48
C ARG A 47 -23.52 11.11 -19.38
N THR A 48 -23.52 12.07 -18.48
CA THR A 48 -22.54 12.15 -17.37
C THR A 48 -23.29 12.27 -16.06
N VAL A 49 -22.93 11.47 -15.07
CA VAL A 49 -23.43 11.56 -13.70
C VAL A 49 -22.25 11.55 -12.73
N VAL A 50 -22.33 12.38 -11.69
CA VAL A 50 -21.36 12.49 -10.60
C VAL A 50 -22.11 12.36 -9.28
N ASP A 51 -21.68 11.45 -8.43
CA ASP A 51 -22.20 11.26 -7.09
C ASP A 51 -21.30 11.98 -6.08
N LEU A 52 -21.86 12.94 -5.36
CA LEU A 52 -21.19 13.77 -4.36
C LEU A 52 -21.47 13.30 -2.93
N SER A 53 -22.35 12.30 -2.73
CA SER A 53 -22.88 11.93 -1.41
C SER A 53 -21.87 11.31 -0.45
N GLY A 54 -20.66 11.05 -0.90
CA GLY A 54 -19.60 10.50 -0.03
C GLY A 54 -19.89 9.07 0.46
N ALA A 55 -20.89 8.38 -0.09
CA ALA A 55 -21.20 7.00 0.26
C ALA A 55 -19.99 6.11 -0.08
N GLY A 56 -19.16 5.86 0.93
CA GLY A 56 -17.86 5.21 0.87
C GLY A 56 -17.92 3.82 0.28
N VAL A 57 -17.78 3.72 -1.03
CA VAL A 57 -17.49 2.47 -1.71
C VAL A 57 -16.11 2.60 -2.34
N SER A 58 -15.13 1.96 -1.73
CA SER A 58 -13.82 1.72 -2.32
C SER A 58 -13.99 0.79 -3.52
N GLY A 59 -13.91 1.35 -4.72
CA GLY A 59 -13.98 0.59 -5.97
C GLY A 59 -13.19 1.28 -7.07
N PRO A 60 -12.84 0.58 -8.17
CA PRO A 60 -12.10 1.19 -9.27
C PRO A 60 -12.88 2.40 -9.82
N GLY A 61 -12.25 3.59 -9.77
CA GLY A 61 -12.80 4.85 -10.26
C GLY A 61 -13.19 5.89 -9.19
N VAL A 62 -12.78 5.71 -7.92
CA VAL A 62 -13.01 6.71 -6.85
C VAL A 62 -11.81 7.66 -6.76
N PRO A 63 -11.99 9.00 -6.82
CA PRO A 63 -10.88 9.96 -6.75
C PRO A 63 -10.30 10.14 -5.35
N GLY A 64 -9.05 10.56 -5.31
CA GLY A 64 -8.21 10.75 -4.14
C GLY A 64 -8.47 11.95 -3.23
N PRO A 65 -7.48 12.27 -2.39
CA PRO A 65 -7.66 13.00 -1.14
C PRO A 65 -8.19 14.42 -1.35
N GLY A 66 -9.21 14.73 -0.58
CA GLY A 66 -9.93 16.00 -0.58
C GLY A 66 -11.40 15.87 -1.00
N VAL A 67 -11.81 14.76 -1.64
CA VAL A 67 -13.19 14.48 -2.02
C VAL A 67 -13.47 12.98 -1.79
N SER A 68 -13.42 12.55 -0.54
CA SER A 68 -13.81 11.19 -0.15
C SER A 68 -15.24 10.91 -0.63
N GLY A 69 -15.40 9.88 -1.47
CA GLY A 69 -16.72 9.42 -1.91
C GLY A 69 -17.21 9.93 -3.27
N LEU A 70 -16.48 10.80 -3.97
CA LEU A 70 -16.85 11.25 -5.31
C LEU A 70 -16.78 10.09 -6.31
N ALA A 71 -17.90 9.80 -6.97
CA ALA A 71 -17.93 8.84 -8.07
C ALA A 71 -18.61 9.44 -9.30
N TYR A 72 -18.25 8.96 -10.48
CA TYR A 72 -18.80 9.46 -11.72
C TYR A 72 -18.87 8.37 -12.79
N ARG A 73 -19.80 8.53 -13.69
CA ARG A 73 -19.96 7.71 -14.89
C ARG A 73 -20.21 8.64 -16.09
N CYS A 74 -19.59 8.34 -17.23
CA CYS A 74 -19.85 9.03 -18.48
C CYS A 74 -19.94 8.03 -19.63
N SER A 75 -20.85 8.24 -20.58
CA SER A 75 -21.01 7.39 -21.76
C SER A 75 -19.97 7.68 -22.87
N CYS A 76 -19.04 8.62 -22.66
CA CYS A 76 -18.01 8.93 -23.65
C CYS A 76 -16.95 7.80 -23.74
N PRO A 77 -16.28 7.63 -24.91
CA PRO A 77 -15.28 6.58 -25.11
C PRO A 77 -13.93 6.84 -24.40
N SER A 78 -13.83 7.89 -23.58
CA SER A 78 -12.59 8.23 -22.88
C SER A 78 -12.22 7.15 -21.86
N ARG A 79 -10.95 6.75 -21.87
CA ARG A 79 -10.35 5.88 -20.83
C ARG A 79 -9.73 6.67 -19.68
N LYS A 80 -9.80 8.01 -19.71
CA LYS A 80 -9.26 8.89 -18.67
C LYS A 80 -10.32 9.15 -17.61
N PHE A 81 -9.94 9.13 -16.33
CA PHE A 81 -10.80 9.35 -15.20
C PHE A 81 -10.22 10.42 -14.25
N PRO A 82 -11.00 11.49 -13.90
CA PRO A 82 -12.27 11.87 -14.52
C PRO A 82 -12.11 12.26 -15.99
N CYS A 83 -13.12 11.92 -16.80
CA CYS A 83 -13.12 12.40 -18.19
C CYS A 83 -13.42 13.91 -18.25
N LYS A 84 -13.13 14.53 -19.39
CA LYS A 84 -13.39 15.96 -19.62
C LYS A 84 -14.83 16.39 -19.33
N HIS A 85 -15.83 15.51 -19.56
CA HIS A 85 -17.23 15.82 -19.32
C HIS A 85 -17.58 15.81 -17.84
N ALA A 86 -17.07 14.84 -17.06
CA ALA A 86 -17.25 14.82 -15.61
C ALA A 86 -16.60 16.05 -14.95
N LEU A 87 -15.37 16.40 -15.37
CA LEU A 87 -14.69 17.61 -14.90
C LEU A 87 -15.48 18.88 -15.25
N ALA A 88 -15.97 19.00 -16.49
CA ALA A 88 -16.72 20.18 -16.93
C ALA A 88 -18.04 20.31 -16.17
N LEU A 89 -18.75 19.21 -15.91
CA LEU A 89 -19.99 19.22 -15.12
C LEU A 89 -19.74 19.68 -13.67
N MET A 90 -18.64 19.21 -13.05
CA MET A 90 -18.25 19.66 -11.72
C MET A 90 -17.85 21.14 -11.68
N LEU A 91 -17.21 21.65 -12.75
CA LEU A 91 -16.91 23.10 -12.88
C LEU A 91 -18.18 23.93 -12.99
N LEU A 92 -19.11 23.56 -13.87
CA LEU A 92 -20.41 24.22 -14.00
C LEU A 92 -21.17 24.27 -12.67
N TRP A 93 -21.13 23.18 -11.90
CA TRP A 93 -21.75 23.15 -10.59
C TRP A 93 -21.03 24.09 -9.59
N SER A 94 -19.70 24.10 -9.58
CA SER A 94 -18.95 25.01 -8.69
C SER A 94 -19.15 26.50 -9.04
N ASP A 95 -19.46 26.79 -10.29
CA ASP A 95 -19.78 28.15 -10.77
C ASP A 95 -21.26 28.52 -10.58
N GLY A 96 -22.05 27.64 -9.94
CA GLY A 96 -23.47 27.88 -9.68
C GLY A 96 -24.38 27.84 -10.89
N THR A 97 -23.90 27.35 -12.04
CA THR A 97 -24.67 27.32 -13.29
C THR A 97 -25.53 26.07 -13.47
N VAL A 98 -25.40 25.07 -12.60
CA VAL A 98 -26.24 23.85 -12.61
C VAL A 98 -27.42 24.06 -11.67
N GLY A 99 -28.63 24.04 -12.21
CA GLY A 99 -29.85 24.21 -11.43
C GLY A 99 -30.14 22.99 -10.56
N THR A 100 -30.70 23.25 -9.36
CA THR A 100 -31.14 22.20 -8.42
C THR A 100 -32.60 21.77 -8.62
N ASN A 101 -33.25 22.29 -9.64
CA ASN A 101 -34.68 22.07 -9.92
C ASN A 101 -34.87 20.82 -10.78
N GLY A 102 -35.44 19.78 -10.22
CA GLY A 102 -35.84 18.54 -10.90
C GLY A 102 -35.07 17.31 -10.40
N GLY A 103 -35.74 16.16 -10.42
CA GLY A 103 -35.11 14.87 -10.09
C GLY A 103 -34.12 14.40 -11.19
N PRO A 104 -33.25 13.45 -10.87
CA PRO A 104 -32.34 12.85 -11.85
C PRO A 104 -33.15 12.08 -12.92
N PRO A 105 -32.79 12.20 -14.20
CA PRO A 105 -33.38 11.40 -15.26
C PRO A 105 -33.13 9.92 -15.04
N ASP A 106 -33.97 9.03 -15.58
CA ASP A 106 -33.95 7.57 -15.33
C ASP A 106 -32.57 6.93 -15.45
N TRP A 107 -31.77 7.34 -16.43
CA TRP A 107 -30.42 6.82 -16.63
C TRP A 107 -29.44 7.23 -15.52
N ALA A 108 -29.64 8.39 -14.90
CA ALA A 108 -28.82 8.85 -13.75
C ALA A 108 -29.38 8.25 -12.46
N ALA A 109 -30.71 8.25 -12.27
CA ALA A 109 -31.37 7.64 -11.12
C ALA A 109 -31.05 6.16 -10.97
N SER A 110 -31.09 5.39 -12.04
CA SER A 110 -30.75 3.95 -12.04
C SER A 110 -29.30 3.70 -11.60
N TRP A 111 -28.36 4.54 -12.05
CA TRP A 111 -26.96 4.37 -11.65
C TRP A 111 -26.76 4.76 -10.17
N LEU A 112 -27.37 5.85 -9.71
CA LEU A 112 -27.29 6.29 -8.31
C LEU A 112 -27.93 5.27 -7.37
N ALA A 113 -29.09 4.71 -7.74
CA ALA A 113 -29.76 3.66 -6.97
C ALA A 113 -28.93 2.37 -6.88
N ALA A 114 -28.35 1.93 -8.01
CA ALA A 114 -27.47 0.76 -8.03
C ALA A 114 -26.20 0.96 -7.18
N ARG A 115 -25.70 2.19 -7.09
CA ARG A 115 -24.56 2.54 -6.24
C ARG A 115 -24.95 2.58 -4.76
N SER A 116 -26.07 3.21 -4.43
CA SER A 116 -26.60 3.25 -3.06
C SER A 116 -26.90 1.84 -2.54
N ALA A 117 -27.52 0.97 -3.36
CA ALA A 117 -27.75 -0.43 -3.03
C ALA A 117 -26.44 -1.21 -2.79
N LYS A 118 -25.37 -0.93 -3.54
CA LYS A 118 -24.05 -1.52 -3.30
C LYS A 118 -23.36 -1.00 -2.04
N ALA A 119 -23.70 0.21 -1.61
CA ALA A 119 -23.18 0.80 -0.38
C ALA A 119 -23.90 0.27 0.87
N SER A 120 -25.19 -0.01 0.73
CA SER A 120 -26.05 -0.54 1.81
C SER A 120 -26.02 -2.07 1.93
N ASP A 121 -25.50 -2.78 0.95
CA ASP A 121 -25.36 -4.23 0.96
C ASP A 121 -23.86 -4.60 0.92
N PRO A 122 -23.20 -4.70 2.09
CA PRO A 122 -21.88 -5.33 2.15
C PRO A 122 -22.11 -6.75 1.62
N LYS A 123 -21.60 -7.06 0.42
CA LYS A 123 -21.63 -8.43 -0.11
C LYS A 123 -21.13 -9.36 0.98
N GLU A 124 -22.04 -9.96 1.73
CA GLU A 124 -21.69 -11.15 2.50
C GLU A 124 -20.96 -12.11 1.56
N PRO A 125 -19.81 -12.65 1.97
CA PRO A 125 -19.12 -13.65 1.17
C PRO A 125 -20.15 -14.77 0.92
N LYS A 126 -20.61 -14.91 -0.32
CA LYS A 126 -21.46 -16.06 -0.67
C LYS A 126 -20.72 -17.30 -0.20
N ALA A 127 -21.31 -18.02 0.76
CA ALA A 127 -20.81 -19.33 1.14
C ALA A 127 -20.60 -20.15 -0.14
N PRO A 128 -19.50 -20.93 -0.26
CA PRO A 128 -19.26 -21.72 -1.45
C PRO A 128 -20.53 -22.54 -1.76
N ALA A 129 -21.01 -22.45 -2.98
CA ALA A 129 -22.22 -23.19 -3.40
C ALA A 129 -22.06 -24.72 -3.23
N ASP A 130 -20.81 -25.21 -3.15
CA ASP A 130 -20.43 -26.58 -2.80
C ASP A 130 -19.21 -26.55 -1.85
N PRO A 131 -19.42 -26.73 -0.54
CA PRO A 131 -18.36 -26.78 0.46
C PRO A 131 -17.33 -27.90 0.19
N ALA A 132 -17.78 -29.05 -0.32
CA ALA A 132 -16.90 -30.17 -0.64
C ALA A 132 -16.00 -29.84 -1.84
N ALA A 133 -16.50 -29.15 -2.85
CA ALA A 133 -15.68 -28.67 -3.96
C ALA A 133 -14.69 -27.57 -3.52
N ALA A 134 -15.06 -26.73 -2.56
CA ALA A 134 -14.16 -25.74 -1.99
C ALA A 134 -12.98 -26.40 -1.23
N LEU A 135 -13.28 -27.41 -0.43
CA LEU A 135 -12.28 -28.19 0.29
C LEU A 135 -11.31 -28.88 -0.68
N ARG A 136 -11.84 -29.58 -1.68
CA ARG A 136 -11.00 -30.24 -2.72
C ARG A 136 -10.08 -29.24 -3.44
N ARG A 137 -10.57 -28.03 -3.76
CA ARG A 137 -9.72 -26.97 -4.37
C ARG A 137 -8.61 -26.50 -3.42
N ALA A 138 -8.92 -26.38 -2.12
CA ALA A 138 -7.93 -26.03 -1.12
C ALA A 138 -6.84 -27.11 -1.00
N GLU A 139 -7.23 -28.38 -0.91
CA GLU A 139 -6.30 -29.53 -0.87
C GLU A 139 -5.42 -29.61 -2.11
N GLN A 140 -6.00 -29.44 -3.30
CA GLN A 140 -5.27 -29.39 -4.57
C GLN A 140 -4.26 -28.22 -4.60
N ARG A 141 -4.62 -27.07 -4.04
CA ARG A 141 -3.71 -25.92 -3.93
C ARG A 141 -2.54 -26.25 -2.99
N GLU A 142 -2.83 -26.82 -1.82
CA GLU A 142 -1.78 -27.24 -0.87
C GLU A 142 -0.81 -28.24 -1.52
N ALA A 143 -1.31 -29.24 -2.23
CA ALA A 143 -0.49 -30.22 -2.93
C ALA A 143 0.40 -29.59 -4.02
N ARG A 144 -0.13 -28.62 -4.80
CA ARG A 144 0.66 -27.89 -5.81
C ARG A 144 1.75 -27.05 -5.16
N VAL A 145 1.42 -26.32 -4.09
CA VAL A 145 2.39 -25.53 -3.35
C VAL A 145 3.48 -26.43 -2.77
N ALA A 146 3.16 -27.56 -2.16
CA ALA A 146 4.14 -28.50 -1.61
C ALA A 146 5.10 -29.05 -2.69
N SER A 147 4.57 -29.37 -3.88
CA SER A 147 5.38 -29.77 -5.03
C SER A 147 6.32 -28.64 -5.48
N GLY A 148 5.81 -27.41 -5.61
CA GLY A 148 6.60 -26.24 -5.97
C GLY A 148 7.71 -25.93 -4.95
N LEU A 149 7.44 -26.05 -3.66
CA LEU A 149 8.44 -25.88 -2.60
C LEU A 149 9.57 -26.92 -2.71
N THR A 150 9.23 -28.16 -3.07
CA THR A 150 10.23 -29.21 -3.28
C THR A 150 11.09 -28.94 -4.51
N GLU A 151 10.49 -28.44 -5.59
CA GLU A 151 11.22 -28.02 -6.79
C GLU A 151 12.14 -26.84 -6.51
N LEU A 152 11.65 -25.83 -5.77
CA LEU A 152 12.44 -24.67 -5.36
C LEU A 152 13.66 -25.08 -4.53
N ASP A 153 13.48 -25.98 -3.55
CA ASP A 153 14.59 -26.45 -2.72
C ASP A 153 15.70 -27.12 -3.56
N ARG A 154 15.32 -27.96 -4.54
CA ARG A 154 16.28 -28.57 -5.47
C ARG A 154 17.00 -27.52 -6.30
N TRP A 155 16.25 -26.58 -6.89
CA TRP A 155 16.82 -25.50 -7.69
C TRP A 155 17.82 -24.66 -6.90
N LEU A 156 17.48 -24.26 -5.66
CA LEU A 156 18.39 -23.51 -4.78
C LEU A 156 19.67 -24.28 -4.46
N CYS A 157 19.57 -25.58 -4.18
CA CYS A 157 20.72 -26.45 -3.97
C CYS A 157 21.62 -26.52 -5.23
N ASP A 158 21.01 -26.58 -6.41
CA ASP A 158 21.78 -26.63 -7.66
C ASP A 158 22.48 -25.29 -7.95
N GLN A 159 21.82 -24.14 -7.66
CA GLN A 159 22.48 -22.83 -7.75
C GLN A 159 23.71 -22.75 -6.82
N ALA A 160 23.56 -23.22 -5.58
CA ALA A 160 24.68 -23.22 -4.63
C ALA A 160 25.85 -24.11 -5.11
N ARG A 161 25.56 -25.29 -5.68
CA ARG A 161 26.59 -26.21 -6.24
C ARG A 161 27.30 -25.65 -7.46
N GLN A 162 26.60 -24.90 -8.32
CA GLN A 162 27.17 -24.23 -9.49
C GLN A 162 28.05 -23.05 -9.13
N GLY A 163 27.90 -22.50 -7.92
CA GLY A 163 28.61 -21.36 -7.43
C GLY A 163 27.97 -20.02 -7.82
N LEU A 164 27.98 -19.07 -6.91
CA LEU A 164 27.30 -17.78 -7.05
C LEU A 164 27.85 -16.91 -8.19
N ALA A 165 29.14 -17.04 -8.54
CA ALA A 165 29.77 -16.29 -9.62
C ALA A 165 29.09 -16.47 -10.98
N ALA A 166 28.43 -17.62 -11.21
CA ALA A 166 27.65 -17.87 -12.41
C ALA A 166 26.45 -16.90 -12.55
N SER A 167 25.90 -16.41 -11.43
CA SER A 167 24.71 -15.56 -11.40
C SER A 167 24.91 -14.22 -12.12
N GLN A 168 26.12 -13.69 -12.21
CA GLN A 168 26.43 -12.47 -12.98
C GLN A 168 26.31 -12.67 -14.50
N ARG A 169 26.36 -13.91 -14.97
CA ARG A 169 26.22 -14.25 -16.40
C ARG A 169 24.78 -14.59 -16.77
N TYR A 170 23.91 -14.82 -15.78
CA TYR A 170 22.51 -15.12 -16.01
C TYR A 170 21.74 -13.84 -16.33
N GLY A 171 20.95 -13.88 -17.41
CA GLY A 171 19.97 -12.82 -17.69
C GLY A 171 18.73 -12.93 -16.79
N TYR A 172 17.87 -11.94 -16.85
CA TYR A 172 16.59 -11.92 -16.11
C TYR A 172 15.76 -13.20 -16.32
N ARG A 173 15.83 -13.77 -17.51
CA ARG A 173 15.08 -14.99 -17.88
C ARG A 173 15.36 -16.18 -16.95
N HIS A 174 16.59 -16.33 -16.45
CA HIS A 174 16.93 -17.40 -15.52
C HIS A 174 16.08 -17.35 -14.23
N TRP A 175 15.83 -16.15 -13.75
CA TRP A 175 15.02 -15.89 -12.55
C TRP A 175 13.53 -15.96 -12.87
N ASP A 176 13.12 -15.49 -14.03
CA ASP A 176 11.72 -15.51 -14.48
C ASP A 176 11.23 -16.95 -14.71
N ASP A 177 12.08 -17.85 -15.21
CA ASP A 177 11.72 -19.26 -15.47
C ASP A 177 11.36 -19.99 -14.16
N ILE A 178 12.14 -19.83 -13.09
CA ILE A 178 11.80 -20.42 -11.79
C ILE A 178 10.62 -19.69 -11.12
N ALA A 179 10.52 -18.39 -11.27
CA ALA A 179 9.39 -17.62 -10.77
C ALA A 179 8.07 -18.02 -11.44
N ALA A 180 8.08 -18.29 -12.75
CA ALA A 180 6.90 -18.79 -13.48
C ALA A 180 6.43 -20.14 -12.92
N ARG A 181 7.35 -21.06 -12.62
CA ARG A 181 7.01 -22.35 -12.00
C ARG A 181 6.36 -22.17 -10.62
N MET A 182 6.80 -21.14 -9.83
CA MET A 182 6.18 -20.84 -8.55
C MET A 182 4.76 -20.23 -8.72
N ILE A 183 4.52 -19.50 -9.79
CA ILE A 183 3.15 -19.06 -10.14
C ILE A 183 2.27 -20.27 -10.49
N ASP A 184 2.75 -21.20 -11.31
CA ASP A 184 2.03 -22.43 -11.67
C ASP A 184 1.74 -23.31 -10.45
N ALA A 185 2.69 -23.34 -9.50
CA ALA A 185 2.53 -23.97 -8.20
C ALA A 185 1.61 -23.19 -7.23
N GLN A 186 1.03 -22.05 -7.64
CA GLN A 186 0.18 -21.20 -6.82
C GLN A 186 0.88 -20.60 -5.58
N ALA A 187 2.18 -20.35 -5.68
CA ALA A 187 3.04 -19.73 -4.68
C ALA A 187 3.57 -18.34 -5.14
N PRO A 188 2.69 -17.35 -5.38
CA PRO A 188 3.07 -16.07 -5.97
C PRO A 188 4.03 -15.24 -5.09
N GLY A 189 4.00 -15.40 -3.77
CA GLY A 189 4.93 -14.71 -2.88
C GLY A 189 6.38 -15.15 -3.10
N LEU A 190 6.61 -16.43 -3.38
CA LEU A 190 7.93 -16.94 -3.76
C LEU A 190 8.35 -16.45 -5.14
N ALA A 191 7.43 -16.41 -6.10
CA ALA A 191 7.72 -15.89 -7.43
C ALA A 191 8.18 -14.44 -7.42
N GLU A 192 7.56 -13.59 -6.61
CA GLU A 192 7.97 -12.20 -6.44
C GLU A 192 9.39 -12.09 -5.86
N ARG A 193 9.68 -12.86 -4.81
CA ARG A 193 11.04 -12.87 -4.21
C ARG A 193 12.09 -13.37 -5.19
N LEU A 194 11.82 -14.41 -5.95
CA LEU A 194 12.75 -14.93 -6.96
C LEU A 194 13.06 -13.91 -8.06
N ARG A 195 12.06 -13.16 -8.54
CA ARG A 195 12.30 -12.08 -9.51
C ARG A 195 13.18 -10.97 -8.93
N ALA A 196 13.01 -10.64 -7.65
CA ALA A 196 13.82 -9.62 -6.99
C ALA A 196 15.30 -10.00 -6.92
N LEU A 197 15.65 -11.29 -6.92
CA LEU A 197 17.04 -11.75 -6.92
C LEU A 197 17.81 -11.31 -8.16
N ALA A 198 17.16 -11.12 -9.29
CA ALA A 198 17.80 -10.76 -10.57
C ALA A 198 18.64 -9.48 -10.50
N ALA A 199 18.30 -8.55 -9.61
CA ALA A 199 19.02 -7.30 -9.43
C ALA A 199 20.26 -7.42 -8.51
N ILE A 200 20.34 -8.47 -7.68
CA ILE A 200 21.36 -8.61 -6.66
C ILE A 200 22.77 -8.76 -7.25
N PRO A 201 23.03 -9.58 -8.30
CA PRO A 201 24.36 -9.74 -8.87
C PRO A 201 24.97 -8.44 -9.42
N TYR A 202 24.14 -7.42 -9.67
CA TYR A 202 24.56 -6.12 -10.20
C TYR A 202 24.49 -5.00 -9.14
N SER A 203 24.25 -5.34 -7.87
CA SER A 203 24.02 -4.37 -6.79
C SER A 203 25.32 -3.85 -6.12
N GLY A 204 26.48 -4.08 -6.72
CA GLY A 204 27.77 -3.62 -6.22
C GLY A 204 28.45 -4.57 -5.22
N PRO A 205 29.52 -4.16 -4.54
CA PRO A 205 30.32 -5.01 -3.64
C PRO A 205 29.46 -5.76 -2.61
N GLY A 206 29.81 -7.01 -2.29
CA GLY A 206 29.10 -7.88 -1.35
C GLY A 206 27.79 -8.45 -1.89
N TRP A 207 27.54 -8.38 -3.20
CA TRP A 207 26.37 -8.95 -3.85
C TRP A 207 26.25 -10.47 -3.64
N ASP A 208 27.38 -11.15 -3.61
CA ASP A 208 27.49 -12.60 -3.39
C ASP A 208 26.98 -13.01 -2.02
N GLY A 209 27.36 -12.30 -0.96
CA GLY A 209 26.84 -12.48 0.39
C GLY A 209 25.32 -12.25 0.46
N ARG A 210 24.84 -11.16 -0.17
CA ARG A 210 23.40 -10.87 -0.23
C ARG A 210 22.60 -11.93 -0.99
N LEU A 211 23.17 -12.43 -2.10
CA LEU A 211 22.49 -13.49 -2.86
C LEU A 211 22.45 -14.81 -2.08
N LEU A 212 23.54 -15.15 -1.37
CA LEU A 212 23.57 -16.33 -0.51
C LEU A 212 22.56 -16.22 0.64
N GLU A 213 22.45 -15.06 1.28
CA GLU A 213 21.45 -14.78 2.31
C GLU A 213 20.03 -15.01 1.80
N GLU A 214 19.69 -14.46 0.64
CA GLU A 214 18.36 -14.63 0.04
C GLU A 214 18.09 -16.11 -0.35
N TYR A 215 19.08 -16.83 -0.85
CA TYR A 215 18.95 -18.28 -1.10
C TYR A 215 18.70 -19.05 0.18
N ALA A 216 19.40 -18.71 1.25
CA ALA A 216 19.21 -19.35 2.56
C ALA A 216 17.81 -19.07 3.12
N LEU A 217 17.34 -17.82 3.05
CA LEU A 217 15.99 -17.43 3.49
C LEU A 217 14.89 -18.09 2.66
N LEU A 218 15.05 -18.17 1.33
CA LEU A 218 14.12 -18.89 0.45
C LEU A 218 14.09 -20.38 0.75
N ARG A 219 15.25 -20.98 1.00
CA ARG A 219 15.35 -22.39 1.36
C ARG A 219 14.71 -22.68 2.74
N LEU A 220 14.95 -21.80 3.69
CA LEU A 220 14.29 -21.88 5.00
C LEU A 220 12.77 -21.78 4.86
N LEU A 221 12.27 -20.87 4.00
CA LEU A 221 10.85 -20.72 3.73
C LEU A 221 10.26 -21.98 3.04
N ALA A 222 10.99 -22.55 2.08
CA ALA A 222 10.57 -23.79 1.44
C ALA A 222 10.51 -24.96 2.41
N ALA A 223 11.49 -25.11 3.31
CA ALA A 223 11.50 -26.12 4.36
C ALA A 223 10.33 -25.92 5.33
N ALA A 224 10.17 -24.70 5.86
CA ALA A 224 9.08 -24.37 6.78
C ALA A 224 7.69 -24.57 6.12
N GLY A 225 7.56 -24.29 4.84
CA GLY A 225 6.32 -24.50 4.08
C GLY A 225 5.96 -25.98 3.88
N ARG A 226 6.94 -26.89 3.87
CA ARG A 226 6.71 -28.34 3.80
C ARG A 226 6.38 -28.92 5.19
N GLU A 227 6.94 -28.37 6.24
CA GLU A 227 6.82 -28.86 7.63
C GLU A 227 5.78 -28.06 8.44
N GLN A 228 4.78 -27.46 7.78
CA GLN A 228 3.81 -26.55 8.43
C GLN A 228 3.12 -27.13 9.68
N ALA A 229 2.89 -28.45 9.71
CA ALA A 229 2.21 -29.10 10.82
C ALA A 229 2.98 -28.99 12.15
N GLY A 230 4.31 -28.95 12.08
CA GLY A 230 5.19 -28.82 13.25
C GLY A 230 5.41 -27.37 13.72
N LEU A 231 4.96 -26.37 12.95
CA LEU A 231 5.19 -24.97 13.28
C LEU A 231 4.16 -24.45 14.31
N PRO A 232 4.57 -23.56 15.23
CA PRO A 232 3.62 -22.78 16.03
C PRO A 232 2.63 -22.04 15.13
N PRO A 233 1.34 -21.91 15.52
CA PRO A 233 0.30 -21.31 14.68
C PRO A 233 0.68 -19.93 14.12
N PRO A 234 1.22 -18.96 14.89
CA PRO A 234 1.58 -17.65 14.34
C PRO A 234 2.69 -17.72 13.27
N LEU A 235 3.66 -18.61 13.44
CA LEU A 235 4.74 -18.81 12.45
C LEU A 235 4.22 -19.51 11.20
N ARG A 236 3.29 -20.45 11.35
CA ARG A 236 2.59 -21.08 10.22
C ARG A 236 1.86 -20.03 9.37
N ASP A 237 1.15 -19.10 10.01
CA ASP A 237 0.44 -18.02 9.31
C ASP A 237 1.42 -17.11 8.55
N THR A 238 2.58 -16.81 9.16
CA THR A 238 3.67 -16.08 8.49
C THR A 238 4.15 -16.82 7.25
N VAL A 239 4.50 -18.11 7.38
CA VAL A 239 4.97 -18.94 6.26
C VAL A 239 3.93 -18.96 5.14
N ARG A 240 2.67 -19.22 5.46
CA ARG A 240 1.57 -19.25 4.50
C ARG A 240 1.43 -17.92 3.76
N SER A 241 1.46 -16.82 4.48
CA SER A 241 1.38 -15.48 3.89
C SER A 241 2.55 -15.22 2.94
N ARG A 242 3.78 -15.56 3.33
CA ARG A 242 4.98 -15.34 2.51
C ARG A 242 5.07 -16.24 1.30
N VAL A 243 4.53 -17.44 1.35
CA VAL A 243 4.38 -18.33 0.19
C VAL A 243 3.36 -17.76 -0.80
N GLY A 244 2.33 -17.06 -0.31
CA GLY A 244 1.33 -16.41 -1.16
C GLY A 244 -0.12 -16.81 -0.88
N PHE A 245 -0.39 -17.46 0.28
CA PHE A 245 -1.76 -17.61 0.76
C PHE A 245 -2.25 -16.30 1.32
N THR A 246 -3.28 -15.74 0.72
CA THR A 246 -3.85 -14.46 1.13
C THR A 246 -4.97 -14.65 2.14
N VAL A 247 -4.97 -13.85 3.20
CA VAL A 247 -6.09 -13.71 4.13
C VAL A 247 -6.94 -12.53 3.66
N ARG A 248 -8.26 -12.75 3.50
CA ARG A 248 -9.17 -11.69 3.05
C ARG A 248 -9.36 -10.66 4.17
N GLN A 249 -9.51 -9.39 3.80
CA GLN A 249 -9.75 -8.31 4.77
C GLN A 249 -10.99 -8.59 5.64
N ALA A 250 -12.07 -9.07 5.02
CA ALA A 250 -13.30 -9.42 5.73
C ALA A 250 -13.08 -10.49 6.80
N ASP A 251 -12.23 -11.50 6.52
CA ASP A 251 -11.92 -12.56 7.47
C ASP A 251 -11.10 -12.02 8.66
N VAL A 252 -10.16 -11.09 8.40
CA VAL A 252 -9.38 -10.43 9.46
C VAL A 252 -10.29 -9.59 10.34
N LEU A 253 -11.16 -8.77 9.74
CA LEU A 253 -12.10 -7.93 10.49
C LEU A 253 -13.10 -8.75 11.31
N ALA A 254 -13.49 -9.94 10.85
CA ALA A 254 -14.42 -10.82 11.54
C ALA A 254 -13.77 -11.64 12.67
N SER A 255 -12.50 -12.01 12.54
CA SER A 255 -11.82 -12.95 13.46
C SER A 255 -10.83 -12.32 14.41
N ALA A 256 -10.20 -11.19 14.05
CA ALA A 256 -9.23 -10.53 14.90
C ALA A 256 -9.93 -9.75 16.02
N THR A 257 -9.35 -9.79 17.22
CA THR A 257 -9.72 -8.87 18.30
C THR A 257 -9.09 -7.51 18.00
N PRO A 258 -9.90 -6.46 17.71
CA PRO A 258 -9.35 -5.15 17.42
C PRO A 258 -8.61 -4.56 18.62
N VAL A 259 -7.54 -3.85 18.35
CA VAL A 259 -6.75 -3.14 19.37
C VAL A 259 -7.03 -1.66 19.22
N ARG A 260 -7.71 -1.09 20.22
CA ARG A 260 -7.93 0.35 20.30
C ARG A 260 -6.75 1.04 20.98
N ASP A 261 -6.24 2.09 20.34
CA ASP A 261 -5.19 2.93 20.89
C ASP A 261 -5.25 4.34 20.25
N GLN A 262 -4.49 5.26 20.82
CA GLN A 262 -4.11 6.51 20.18
C GLN A 262 -2.90 6.23 19.27
N TRP A 263 -3.16 6.02 17.98
CA TRP A 263 -2.16 5.61 17.01
C TRP A 263 -1.44 6.83 16.42
N HIS A 264 -0.17 6.99 16.75
CA HIS A 264 0.71 7.95 16.10
C HIS A 264 0.98 7.53 14.67
N VAL A 265 0.69 8.38 13.69
CA VAL A 265 1.05 8.16 12.28
C VAL A 265 2.48 8.65 12.07
N LEU A 266 3.41 7.70 12.02
CA LEU A 266 4.85 7.97 12.09
C LEU A 266 5.47 8.32 10.75
N ALA A 267 5.15 7.53 9.72
CA ALA A 267 5.80 7.63 8.44
C ALA A 267 4.92 7.06 7.32
N ARG A 268 5.11 7.58 6.12
CA ARG A 268 4.43 7.14 4.91
C ARG A 268 5.45 6.93 3.81
N ARG A 269 5.31 5.82 3.07
CA ARG A 269 6.10 5.54 1.88
C ARG A 269 5.22 5.01 0.77
N ASP A 270 5.30 5.63 -0.40
CA ASP A 270 4.62 5.20 -1.60
C ASP A 270 5.61 4.42 -2.48
N LEU A 271 5.19 3.28 -2.98
CA LEU A 271 5.97 2.39 -3.84
C LEU A 271 5.19 2.14 -5.12
N ASP A 272 5.82 2.40 -6.25
CA ASP A 272 5.26 2.09 -7.56
C ASP A 272 5.89 0.78 -8.07
N ARG A 273 5.06 -0.24 -8.27
CA ARG A 273 5.47 -1.51 -8.87
C ARG A 273 4.50 -1.87 -9.99
N ASP A 274 5.01 -2.03 -11.20
CA ASP A 274 4.24 -2.34 -12.39
C ASP A 274 3.09 -1.34 -12.61
N ARG A 275 1.85 -1.78 -12.39
CA ARG A 275 0.63 -0.96 -12.55
C ARG A 275 -0.08 -0.67 -11.23
N ILE A 276 0.55 -1.03 -10.11
CA ILE A 276 -0.03 -0.87 -8.77
C ILE A 276 0.86 0.05 -7.96
N ARG A 277 0.24 1.07 -7.37
CA ARG A 277 0.84 1.90 -6.34
C ARG A 277 0.46 1.34 -4.98
N THR A 278 1.46 1.23 -4.10
CA THR A 278 1.25 0.75 -2.73
C THR A 278 1.67 1.84 -1.77
N ARG A 279 0.78 2.25 -0.89
CA ARG A 279 1.09 3.12 0.23
C ARG A 279 1.29 2.30 1.49
N ARG A 280 2.40 2.52 2.13
CA ARG A 280 2.78 1.94 3.43
C ARG A 280 2.70 3.06 4.46
N VAL A 281 1.87 2.89 5.49
CA VAL A 281 1.76 3.84 6.59
C VAL A 281 2.09 3.13 7.89
N TRP A 282 3.12 3.63 8.58
CA TRP A 282 3.53 3.11 9.87
C TRP A 282 2.88 3.88 11.01
N LEU A 283 2.33 3.13 11.96
CA LEU A 283 1.69 3.67 13.16
C LEU A 283 2.31 3.05 14.41
N ARG A 284 2.26 3.79 15.52
CA ARG A 284 2.64 3.28 16.85
C ARG A 284 1.58 3.67 17.87
N GLY A 285 1.07 2.69 18.60
CA GLY A 285 0.13 2.90 19.69
C GLY A 285 0.82 3.60 20.86
N ARG A 286 0.23 4.67 21.36
CA ARG A 286 0.77 5.47 22.46
C ARG A 286 0.77 4.72 23.78
N HIS A 287 -0.28 3.93 24.04
CA HIS A 287 -0.46 3.21 25.30
C HIS A 287 0.11 1.79 25.23
N THR A 288 -0.15 1.09 24.12
CA THR A 288 0.28 -0.30 23.94
C THR A 288 1.72 -0.43 23.47
N GLY A 289 2.31 0.64 22.89
CA GLY A 289 3.61 0.59 22.22
C GLY A 289 3.64 -0.26 20.95
N ARG A 290 2.51 -0.89 20.58
CA ARG A 290 2.42 -1.76 19.38
C ARG A 290 2.67 -0.96 18.12
N THR A 291 3.34 -1.58 17.17
CA THR A 291 3.54 -1.01 15.84
C THR A 291 2.58 -1.65 14.85
N ALA A 292 2.05 -0.85 13.93
CA ALA A 292 1.17 -1.30 12.88
C ALA A 292 1.61 -0.77 11.51
N LEU A 293 1.46 -1.59 10.47
CA LEU A 293 1.63 -1.25 9.07
C LEU A 293 0.27 -1.33 8.37
N VAL A 294 -0.25 -0.20 7.97
CA VAL A 294 -1.45 -0.12 7.13
C VAL A 294 -1.04 0.01 5.68
N LEU A 295 -1.58 -0.86 4.83
CA LEU A 295 -1.33 -0.87 3.39
C LEU A 295 -2.58 -0.45 2.63
N SER A 296 -2.42 0.46 1.69
CA SER A 296 -3.44 0.77 0.68
C SER A 296 -2.86 0.59 -0.72
N PHE A 297 -3.72 0.20 -1.65
CA PHE A 297 -3.34 -0.10 -3.02
C PHE A 297 -4.23 0.67 -3.97
N ALA A 298 -3.63 1.19 -5.04
CA ALA A 298 -4.35 1.88 -6.11
C ALA A 298 -3.77 1.47 -7.46
N ALA A 299 -4.60 1.41 -8.50
CA ALA A 299 -4.11 1.26 -9.87
C ALA A 299 -3.39 2.53 -10.31
N LEU A 300 -2.54 2.41 -11.34
CA LEU A 300 -1.83 3.56 -11.89
C LEU A 300 -2.83 4.62 -12.38
N GLY A 301 -2.74 5.84 -11.83
CA GLY A 301 -3.68 6.93 -12.11
C GLY A 301 -4.85 7.04 -11.12
N GLU A 302 -5.01 6.11 -10.21
CA GLU A 302 -5.92 6.21 -9.06
C GLU A 302 -5.19 6.80 -7.86
N SER A 303 -5.95 7.40 -6.94
CA SER A 303 -5.38 7.95 -5.72
C SER A 303 -5.35 6.92 -4.59
N LEU A 304 -4.29 6.96 -3.83
CA LEU A 304 -4.14 6.20 -2.60
C LEU A 304 -4.95 6.82 -1.45
N ASP A 305 -5.28 6.03 -0.45
CA ASP A 305 -5.92 6.52 0.77
C ASP A 305 -4.98 7.47 1.54
N ASP A 306 -5.39 8.71 1.75
CA ASP A 306 -4.66 9.76 2.51
C ASP A 306 -5.26 10.00 3.90
N SER A 307 -6.15 9.16 4.34
CA SER A 307 -6.88 9.33 5.60
C SER A 307 -6.00 9.24 6.85
N LEU A 308 -4.79 8.67 6.73
CA LEU A 308 -3.78 8.62 7.78
C LEU A 308 -2.69 9.66 7.48
N THR A 309 -2.78 10.83 8.10
CA THR A 309 -1.84 11.94 7.90
C THR A 309 -0.66 11.81 8.85
N VAL A 310 0.57 11.83 8.32
CA VAL A 310 1.81 11.76 9.11
C VAL A 310 1.88 12.93 10.11
N GLY A 311 2.32 12.62 11.34
CA GLY A 311 2.42 13.58 12.44
C GLY A 311 1.11 13.80 13.20
N THR A 312 0.02 13.12 12.80
CA THR A 312 -1.22 13.11 13.57
C THR A 312 -1.28 11.89 14.50
N GLN A 313 -2.20 11.96 15.43
CA GLN A 313 -2.59 10.88 16.32
C GLN A 313 -4.05 10.56 16.07
N THR A 314 -4.34 9.29 15.81
CA THR A 314 -5.70 8.83 15.50
C THR A 314 -6.18 7.85 16.57
N ASP A 315 -7.29 8.14 17.23
CA ASP A 315 -8.03 7.17 18.05
C ASP A 315 -8.71 6.18 17.12
N ALA A 316 -8.23 4.96 17.08
CA ALA A 316 -8.73 3.94 16.17
C ALA A 316 -8.58 2.53 16.73
N GLU A 317 -9.40 1.64 16.19
CA GLU A 317 -9.34 0.20 16.41
C GLU A 317 -8.67 -0.46 15.21
N LEU A 318 -7.55 -1.14 15.44
CA LEU A 318 -6.81 -1.85 14.40
C LEU A 318 -6.95 -3.36 14.55
N ALA A 319 -7.33 -4.02 13.46
CA ALA A 319 -7.38 -5.47 13.33
C ALA A 319 -6.10 -5.97 12.64
N PHE A 320 -5.34 -6.81 13.33
CA PHE A 320 -4.05 -7.29 12.84
C PHE A 320 -4.20 -8.59 12.05
N TYR A 321 -3.47 -8.70 10.94
CA TYR A 321 -3.32 -9.96 10.23
C TYR A 321 -2.55 -10.96 11.09
N PRO A 322 -2.93 -12.26 11.05
CA PRO A 322 -2.23 -13.30 11.79
C PRO A 322 -0.81 -13.46 11.26
N ALA A 323 0.18 -13.38 12.16
CA ALA A 323 1.59 -13.57 11.88
C ALA A 323 2.38 -13.78 13.19
N ALA A 324 3.61 -14.30 13.11
CA ALA A 324 4.52 -14.40 14.25
C ALA A 324 4.88 -13.02 14.82
N VAL A 325 5.10 -12.05 13.92
CA VAL A 325 5.26 -10.63 14.25
C VAL A 325 4.13 -9.87 13.53
N PRO A 326 2.98 -9.65 14.17
CA PRO A 326 1.80 -9.07 13.54
C PRO A 326 1.96 -7.55 13.38
N LEU A 327 2.56 -7.12 12.27
CA LEU A 327 2.71 -5.71 11.92
C LEU A 327 1.58 -5.23 11.01
N ARG A 328 1.19 -6.02 10.00
CA ARG A 328 0.15 -5.62 9.06
C ARG A 328 -1.21 -5.54 9.75
N ALA A 329 -1.90 -4.39 9.56
CA ALA A 329 -3.20 -4.15 10.17
C ALA A 329 -4.17 -3.49 9.21
N LEU A 330 -5.45 -3.58 9.56
CA LEU A 330 -6.57 -2.85 8.95
C LEU A 330 -7.14 -1.89 9.98
N VAL A 331 -7.57 -0.72 9.55
CA VAL A 331 -8.37 0.18 10.38
C VAL A 331 -9.80 -0.35 10.40
N ALA A 332 -10.20 -0.94 11.53
CA ALA A 332 -11.56 -1.48 11.73
C ALA A 332 -12.55 -0.34 12.03
N THR A 333 -12.17 0.54 12.97
CA THR A 333 -12.99 1.71 13.35
C THR A 333 -12.07 2.90 13.59
N ARG A 334 -12.50 4.08 13.16
CA ARG A 334 -11.84 5.34 13.45
C ARG A 334 -12.78 6.23 14.26
N HIS A 335 -12.28 6.84 15.32
CA HIS A 335 -13.06 7.69 16.21
C HIS A 335 -12.70 9.16 16.03
N ASP A 336 -11.45 9.54 16.29
CA ASP A 336 -11.00 10.93 16.24
C ASP A 336 -9.57 11.04 15.70
N THR A 337 -9.16 12.26 15.31
CA THR A 337 -7.79 12.56 14.87
C THR A 337 -7.38 13.93 15.40
N SER A 338 -6.21 13.99 16.02
CA SER A 338 -5.63 15.19 16.61
C SER A 338 -4.16 15.34 16.23
N PRO A 339 -3.51 16.48 16.45
CA PRO A 339 -2.07 16.63 16.32
C PRO A 339 -1.34 15.64 17.23
N GLY A 340 -0.32 14.94 16.70
CA GLY A 340 0.33 13.82 17.41
C GLY A 340 1.50 14.21 18.30
N GLY A 341 2.07 15.41 18.13
CA GLY A 341 3.32 15.81 18.78
C GLY A 341 4.54 15.00 18.31
N VAL A 342 5.64 15.10 19.02
CA VAL A 342 6.88 14.39 18.71
C VAL A 342 6.84 12.98 19.34
N PRO A 343 6.95 11.90 18.55
CA PRO A 343 6.99 10.55 19.12
C PRO A 343 8.33 10.32 19.85
N PRO A 344 8.35 9.53 20.94
CA PRO A 344 9.59 9.21 21.63
C PRO A 344 10.51 8.39 20.72
N GLY A 345 11.72 8.91 20.48
CA GLY A 345 12.77 8.22 19.73
C GLY A 345 13.52 7.20 20.59
N ALA A 346 13.83 6.04 20.02
CA ALA A 346 14.69 5.05 20.63
C ALA A 346 16.18 5.38 20.38
N THR A 347 17.07 4.71 21.10
CA THR A 347 18.50 4.62 20.77
C THR A 347 18.70 3.62 19.62
N VAL A 348 19.87 3.67 18.98
CA VAL A 348 20.26 2.69 17.94
C VAL A 348 20.27 1.27 18.52
N ALA A 349 20.89 1.09 19.68
CA ALA A 349 20.92 -0.20 20.37
C ALA A 349 19.49 -0.73 20.67
N GLY A 350 18.60 0.13 21.16
CA GLY A 350 17.21 -0.24 21.45
C GLY A 350 16.43 -0.64 20.18
N LEU A 351 16.60 0.08 19.07
CA LEU A 351 16.00 -0.28 17.78
C LEU A 351 16.48 -1.65 17.30
N LEU A 352 17.80 -1.87 17.30
CA LEU A 352 18.41 -3.11 16.83
C LEU A 352 18.03 -4.31 17.72
N ALA A 353 17.96 -4.13 19.04
CA ALA A 353 17.49 -5.16 19.95
C ALA A 353 16.02 -5.56 19.67
N GLY A 354 15.16 -4.58 19.42
CA GLY A 354 13.76 -4.83 19.02
C GLY A 354 13.65 -5.57 17.68
N TYR A 355 14.46 -5.19 16.70
CA TYR A 355 14.51 -5.88 15.40
C TYR A 355 15.04 -7.30 15.52
N ALA A 356 16.11 -7.52 16.31
CA ALA A 356 16.69 -8.86 16.55
C ALA A 356 15.68 -9.79 17.24
N ALA A 357 14.94 -9.29 18.24
CA ALA A 357 13.87 -10.04 18.89
C ALA A 357 12.74 -10.42 17.90
N ALA A 358 12.39 -9.53 16.98
CA ALA A 358 11.41 -9.80 15.95
C ALA A 358 11.91 -10.82 14.92
N LEU A 359 13.19 -10.73 14.49
CA LEU A 359 13.81 -11.73 13.60
C LEU A 359 13.85 -13.13 14.22
N GLY A 360 14.00 -13.24 15.54
CA GLY A 360 13.90 -14.52 16.24
C GLY A 360 12.53 -15.19 16.13
N GLN A 361 11.49 -14.44 15.79
CA GLN A 361 10.12 -14.93 15.59
C GLN A 361 9.74 -15.04 14.10
N ASP A 362 10.17 -14.09 13.27
CA ASP A 362 9.96 -14.06 11.81
C ASP A 362 11.31 -13.82 11.12
N PRO A 363 12.05 -14.87 10.72
CA PRO A 363 13.38 -14.71 10.09
C PRO A 363 13.34 -14.07 8.71
N TRP A 364 12.16 -13.94 8.11
CA TRP A 364 11.98 -13.29 6.79
C TRP A 364 11.56 -11.82 6.90
N LEU A 365 11.67 -11.22 8.07
CA LEU A 365 11.32 -9.83 8.30
C LEU A 365 12.38 -8.91 7.65
N ASP A 366 12.03 -8.30 6.54
CA ASP A 366 12.91 -7.47 5.71
C ASP A 366 12.80 -5.96 6.01
N THR A 367 11.82 -5.56 6.78
CA THR A 367 11.54 -4.15 7.08
C THR A 367 11.02 -4.02 8.52
N TRP A 368 11.63 -3.11 9.28
CA TRP A 368 11.25 -2.81 10.66
C TRP A 368 10.97 -1.32 10.85
N PRO A 369 9.90 -0.92 11.53
CA PRO A 369 9.63 0.49 11.82
C PRO A 369 10.67 1.05 12.78
N ALA A 370 11.25 2.16 12.40
CA ALA A 370 12.24 2.88 13.20
C ALA A 370 11.68 4.23 13.66
N VAL A 371 11.89 4.56 14.93
CA VAL A 371 11.76 5.92 15.46
C VAL A 371 12.98 6.16 16.32
N LEU A 372 13.87 7.04 15.89
CA LEU A 372 15.17 7.29 16.51
C LEU A 372 15.27 8.73 17.01
N ALA A 373 15.90 8.91 18.16
CA ALA A 373 16.45 10.19 18.57
C ALA A 373 17.93 10.24 18.14
N ALA A 374 18.23 10.91 17.04
CA ALA A 374 19.53 10.82 16.42
C ALA A 374 19.94 12.10 15.67
N THR A 375 21.24 12.28 15.50
CA THR A 375 21.84 13.37 14.73
C THR A 375 22.33 12.81 13.39
N PRO A 376 21.96 13.40 12.24
CA PRO A 376 22.49 12.97 10.96
C PRO A 376 23.95 13.39 10.78
N ALA A 377 24.77 12.47 10.24
CA ALA A 377 26.16 12.71 9.88
C ALA A 377 26.45 12.23 8.46
N ARG A 378 27.47 12.83 7.82
CA ARG A 378 27.73 12.63 6.39
C ARG A 378 28.94 11.75 6.08
N ALA A 379 29.90 11.65 6.97
CA ALA A 379 31.18 10.99 6.67
C ALA A 379 31.34 9.68 7.45
N PRO A 380 31.92 8.63 6.85
CA PRO A 380 32.25 8.46 5.42
C PRO A 380 31.02 8.09 4.56
N VAL A 381 29.93 7.68 5.18
CA VAL A 381 28.65 7.32 4.55
C VAL A 381 27.54 8.04 5.33
N PRO A 382 26.50 8.52 4.69
CA PRO A 382 25.37 9.10 5.40
C PRO A 382 24.85 8.14 6.49
N CYS A 383 24.76 8.62 7.73
CA CYS A 383 24.31 7.85 8.88
C CYS A 383 23.56 8.73 9.89
N LEU A 384 22.86 8.10 10.80
CA LEU A 384 22.27 8.72 11.99
C LEU A 384 22.94 8.13 13.21
N TYR A 385 23.47 8.97 14.10
CA TYR A 385 24.07 8.54 15.35
C TYR A 385 23.26 9.06 16.55
N ASP A 386 23.15 8.24 17.58
CA ASP A 386 22.46 8.60 18.81
C ASP A 386 23.38 9.27 19.84
N ALA A 387 22.86 9.60 20.99
CA ALA A 387 23.62 10.24 22.07
C ALA A 387 24.72 9.32 22.67
N ALA A 388 24.64 8.01 22.47
CA ALA A 388 25.67 7.07 22.88
C ALA A 388 26.83 6.97 21.87
N GLY A 389 26.66 7.54 20.68
CA GLY A 389 27.62 7.46 19.58
C GLY A 389 27.43 6.26 18.67
N ASP A 390 26.40 5.44 18.93
CA ASP A 390 26.02 4.34 18.04
C ASP A 390 25.41 4.89 16.76
N ALA A 391 25.77 4.33 15.59
CA ALA A 391 25.38 4.84 14.30
C ALA A 391 24.67 3.80 13.43
N LEU A 392 23.63 4.23 12.71
CA LEU A 392 22.97 3.46 11.66
C LEU A 392 23.23 4.10 10.29
N PRO A 393 23.67 3.31 9.28
CA PRO A 393 23.79 3.82 7.92
C PRO A 393 22.43 4.14 7.33
N VAL A 394 22.36 5.20 6.54
CA VAL A 394 21.21 5.48 5.68
C VAL A 394 21.21 4.51 4.52
N HIS A 395 20.05 4.02 4.13
CA HIS A 395 19.90 3.09 3.00
C HIS A 395 20.39 3.75 1.70
N PRO A 396 21.23 3.08 0.88
CA PRO A 396 21.81 3.67 -0.32
C PRO A 396 20.78 4.18 -1.34
N GLY A 397 19.59 3.62 -1.34
CA GLY A 397 18.49 4.03 -2.22
C GLY A 397 17.60 5.14 -1.64
N ALA A 398 17.88 5.67 -0.45
CA ALA A 398 17.04 6.69 0.17
C ALA A 398 17.13 8.07 -0.52
N GLY A 399 18.01 8.21 -1.49
CA GLY A 399 18.19 9.47 -2.21
C GLY A 399 19.03 10.49 -1.45
N ASP A 400 18.73 11.75 -1.68
CA ASP A 400 19.48 12.86 -1.08
C ASP A 400 19.03 13.12 0.36
N CYS A 401 19.97 13.05 1.30
CA CYS A 401 19.72 13.29 2.71
C CYS A 401 19.84 14.78 3.11
N TRP A 402 20.04 15.71 2.17
CA TRP A 402 20.18 17.13 2.47
C TRP A 402 19.03 17.72 3.28
N PRO A 403 17.75 17.39 3.01
CA PRO A 403 16.66 17.90 3.85
C PRO A 403 16.83 17.53 5.32
N LEU A 404 17.33 16.31 5.61
CA LEU A 404 17.56 15.83 6.96
C LEU A 404 18.72 16.60 7.64
N PHE A 405 19.82 16.83 6.92
CA PHE A 405 20.94 17.63 7.43
C PHE A 405 20.54 19.08 7.68
N ALA A 406 19.84 19.70 6.75
CA ALA A 406 19.37 21.07 6.88
C ALA A 406 18.42 21.26 8.08
N LEU A 407 17.51 20.31 8.27
CA LEU A 407 16.56 20.32 9.38
C LEU A 407 17.28 20.18 10.75
N SER A 408 18.31 19.31 10.79
CA SER A 408 19.08 19.06 12.01
C SER A 408 19.93 20.25 12.43
N GLY A 409 20.54 20.97 11.49
CA GLY A 409 21.55 21.99 11.82
C GLY A 409 22.68 21.45 12.71
N GLY A 410 22.90 20.13 12.76
CA GLY A 410 23.88 19.46 13.63
C GLY A 410 23.33 19.07 15.01
N HIS A 411 22.03 19.23 15.25
CA HIS A 411 21.37 18.87 16.50
C HIS A 411 20.58 17.56 16.38
N PRO A 412 20.29 16.86 17.49
CA PRO A 412 19.42 15.69 17.48
C PRO A 412 18.02 15.99 16.97
N LEU A 413 17.46 15.08 16.19
CA LEU A 413 16.09 15.07 15.72
C LEU A 413 15.41 13.78 16.12
N THR A 414 14.07 13.77 16.18
CA THR A 414 13.31 12.53 16.09
C THR A 414 13.09 12.20 14.62
N VAL A 415 13.56 11.03 14.20
CA VAL A 415 13.45 10.55 12.82
C VAL A 415 12.68 9.24 12.79
N ALA A 416 11.60 9.18 12.01
CA ALA A 416 10.87 7.95 11.74
C ALA A 416 11.14 7.45 10.31
N GLY A 417 11.19 6.13 10.18
CA GLY A 417 11.46 5.48 8.89
C GLY A 417 11.36 3.97 8.92
N GLU A 418 11.92 3.35 7.89
CA GLU A 418 12.00 1.90 7.73
C GLU A 418 13.46 1.44 7.87
N TRP A 419 13.76 0.64 8.88
CA TRP A 419 15.02 -0.07 8.99
C TRP A 419 15.00 -1.32 8.12
N THR A 420 16.07 -1.56 7.41
CA THR A 420 16.33 -2.76 6.60
C THR A 420 17.76 -3.24 6.84
N PRO A 421 18.13 -4.49 6.49
CA PRO A 421 19.53 -4.96 6.57
C PRO A 421 20.53 -4.10 5.76
N ARG A 422 20.03 -3.26 4.83
CA ARG A 422 20.84 -2.36 4.00
C ARG A 422 20.96 -0.94 4.54
N GLY A 423 20.27 -0.61 5.62
CA GLY A 423 20.26 0.72 6.23
C GLY A 423 18.85 1.26 6.46
N LEU A 424 18.81 2.43 7.05
CA LEU A 424 17.58 3.16 7.37
C LEU A 424 17.09 3.98 6.18
N TRP A 425 15.80 3.84 5.84
CA TRP A 425 15.05 4.77 4.99
C TRP A 425 14.43 5.83 5.91
N PRO A 426 15.00 7.04 6.04
CA PRO A 426 14.35 8.12 6.76
C PRO A 426 13.15 8.61 5.93
N LEU A 427 11.99 8.74 6.55
CA LEU A 427 10.74 9.10 5.86
C LEU A 427 10.08 10.34 6.46
N THR A 428 10.33 10.60 7.74
CA THR A 428 9.74 11.72 8.48
C THR A 428 10.71 12.17 9.56
N ALA A 429 10.81 13.46 9.77
CA ALA A 429 11.53 14.02 10.91
C ALA A 429 10.67 15.05 11.65
N TRP A 430 10.94 15.22 12.93
CA TRP A 430 10.38 16.29 13.76
C TRP A 430 11.53 17.21 14.13
N ASP A 431 11.35 18.50 13.86
CA ASP A 431 12.31 19.51 14.27
C ASP A 431 12.26 19.78 15.78
N GLN A 432 13.12 20.66 16.29
CA GLN A 432 13.16 21.04 17.70
C GLN A 432 11.87 21.72 18.19
N GLY A 433 11.10 22.32 17.28
CA GLY A 433 9.79 22.91 17.54
C GLY A 433 8.64 21.92 17.51
N GLY A 434 8.91 20.66 17.15
CA GLY A 434 7.90 19.60 16.98
C GLY A 434 7.18 19.66 15.63
N MET A 435 7.66 20.44 14.67
CA MET A 435 7.10 20.49 13.32
C MET A 435 7.45 19.21 12.55
N VAL A 436 6.45 18.64 11.89
CA VAL A 436 6.59 17.43 11.09
C VAL A 436 7.09 17.77 9.69
N VAL A 437 8.17 17.12 9.28
CA VAL A 437 8.76 17.28 7.95
C VAL A 437 8.86 15.92 7.26
N PRO A 438 8.08 15.66 6.21
CA PRO A 438 8.30 14.51 5.31
C PRO A 438 9.66 14.64 4.60
N LEU A 439 10.39 13.52 4.46
CA LEU A 439 11.72 13.44 3.88
C LEU A 439 11.71 12.81 2.50
#